data_9f4338a31964cf374ba33baf2408d2c9
#
_entry.id   9f4338a31964cf374ba33baf2408d2c9
#
_cell.length_a   1.000
_cell.length_b   1.000
_cell.length_c   1.000
_cell.angle_alpha   90.00
_cell.angle_beta   90.00
_cell.angle_gamma   90.00
#
_symmetry.space_group_name_H-M   'P 1'
#
loop_
_entity.id
_entity.type
_entity.pdbx_description
1 polymer ?
#
loop_
_entity_poly.entity_id
_entity_poly.type
_entity_poly.pdbx_seq_one_letter_code
_entity_poly.pdbx_strand_id
1 'polypeptide(L)'
;MPTVQMSPPPAPTERVTDAAITAAIKTLLAAKNELTAPLIVVQTRAGIVELTGCTSNLLAKQWAEEIALTVRGVRALHNALAVRPADVPDAELQHAVARALADDPATDDYQVHGLARHGMVTLSGLVQSGAEKQLILRVVQGVRGVCACEAGQLTIRRGEIRNSDEEITTQVRERLDRDIRVNGALLVVGTTEQVVRLSGTVGTAAEKDRLITLAYQTGATRVDVRNLLVAYWALGRAIRREKVASKTDEAISRAVRDTLRFNPRVRASEILVQVHDGVVTLAGTVRNLRTKQDTEQDVRHVVGVANVHNLLKVRPERPVPDEDICSTIAAALARDPFVGHCEVQVQVHGGQALLSGHVRTHFEQEQASDVAAGVSGVVDVNNRLEVSGVTAKSGFTSSFSSENKLRPAVTYYDHALGARIRARYCWSASLHDHDLDVLVEGGRATLTGTVDTRLDRKNAAQVAHEAGAREVNNHLLVLTTSPIHDEPLTAAKAHGSLV
;
A
#
# COMPACT_ATOMS: atom_id res chain seq x y z
N MET A 1 -16.48 -22.11 33.97
CA MET A 1 -16.09 -21.47 32.69
C MET A 1 -17.10 -21.90 31.64
N PRO A 2 -17.91 -21.02 31.07
CA PRO A 2 -18.84 -21.41 30.02
C PRO A 2 -18.09 -21.61 28.72
N THR A 3 -18.17 -22.81 28.19
CA THR A 3 -17.75 -23.18 26.84
C THR A 3 -18.64 -22.44 25.85
N VAL A 4 -18.07 -21.45 25.16
CA VAL A 4 -18.74 -20.82 24.03
C VAL A 4 -18.80 -21.85 22.92
N GLN A 5 -19.99 -22.44 22.71
CA GLN A 5 -20.29 -23.22 21.53
C GLN A 5 -20.30 -22.25 20.34
N MET A 6 -19.22 -22.24 19.56
CA MET A 6 -19.18 -21.60 18.26
C MET A 6 -20.14 -22.34 17.33
N SER A 7 -21.20 -21.64 16.89
CA SER A 7 -22.06 -22.12 15.80
C SER A 7 -21.20 -22.43 14.57
N PRO A 8 -21.48 -23.51 13.83
CA PRO A 8 -20.74 -23.79 12.61
C PRO A 8 -20.90 -22.62 11.64
N PRO A 9 -19.82 -22.26 10.90
CA PRO A 9 -19.87 -21.16 9.95
C PRO A 9 -20.96 -21.41 8.91
N PRO A 10 -21.65 -20.36 8.43
CA PRO A 10 -22.64 -20.50 7.37
C PRO A 10 -22.00 -21.17 6.16
N ALA A 11 -22.76 -22.06 5.51
CA ALA A 11 -22.31 -22.81 4.34
C ALA A 11 -21.74 -21.85 3.29
N PRO A 12 -20.60 -22.17 2.66
CA PRO A 12 -19.90 -21.26 1.75
C PRO A 12 -20.75 -21.03 0.50
N THR A 13 -21.39 -19.88 0.43
CA THR A 13 -21.94 -19.33 -0.80
C THR A 13 -20.76 -18.99 -1.72
N GLU A 14 -20.65 -19.73 -2.83
CA GLU A 14 -19.61 -19.66 -3.86
C GLU A 14 -18.19 -20.10 -3.43
N ARG A 15 -17.86 -21.35 -3.76
CA ARG A 15 -16.47 -21.83 -3.72
C ARG A 15 -15.66 -21.10 -4.81
N VAL A 16 -14.74 -20.24 -4.38
CA VAL A 16 -13.74 -19.68 -5.29
C VAL A 16 -12.89 -20.83 -5.82
N THR A 17 -12.92 -21.06 -7.14
CA THR A 17 -12.16 -22.14 -7.77
C THR A 17 -10.71 -21.71 -8.06
N ASP A 18 -9.76 -22.67 -8.07
CA ASP A 18 -8.35 -22.40 -8.38
C ASP A 18 -8.18 -21.78 -9.78
N ALA A 19 -9.01 -22.20 -10.75
CA ALA A 19 -9.02 -21.60 -12.08
C ALA A 19 -9.42 -20.13 -12.08
N ALA A 20 -10.40 -19.76 -11.26
CA ALA A 20 -10.86 -18.38 -11.12
C ALA A 20 -9.82 -17.50 -10.42
N ILE A 21 -9.16 -18.01 -9.37
CA ILE A 21 -8.03 -17.33 -8.71
C ILE A 21 -6.91 -17.06 -9.71
N THR A 22 -6.50 -18.11 -10.48
CA THR A 22 -5.47 -17.99 -11.49
C THR A 22 -5.81 -16.93 -12.54
N ALA A 23 -7.05 -16.91 -13.03
CA ALA A 23 -7.50 -15.95 -14.03
C ALA A 23 -7.50 -14.51 -13.45
N ALA A 24 -7.96 -14.32 -12.21
CA ALA A 24 -7.97 -13.03 -11.53
C ALA A 24 -6.54 -12.48 -11.35
N ILE A 25 -5.61 -13.29 -10.87
CA ILE A 25 -4.21 -12.88 -10.70
C ILE A 25 -3.61 -12.48 -12.06
N LYS A 26 -3.79 -13.31 -13.11
CA LYS A 26 -3.29 -12.98 -14.45
C LYS A 26 -3.84 -11.64 -14.96
N THR A 27 -5.13 -11.38 -14.76
CA THR A 27 -5.77 -10.11 -15.16
C THR A 27 -5.19 -8.92 -14.42
N LEU A 28 -4.96 -9.06 -13.09
CA LEU A 28 -4.39 -7.99 -12.28
C LEU A 28 -2.92 -7.72 -12.62
N LEU A 29 -2.12 -8.77 -12.84
CA LEU A 29 -0.73 -8.63 -13.28
C LEU A 29 -0.64 -7.96 -14.65
N ALA A 30 -1.47 -8.37 -15.61
CA ALA A 30 -1.50 -7.78 -16.95
C ALA A 30 -1.87 -6.29 -16.92
N ALA A 31 -2.73 -5.88 -15.99
CA ALA A 31 -3.18 -4.51 -15.88
C ALA A 31 -2.15 -3.56 -15.25
N LYS A 32 -1.30 -4.06 -14.35
CA LYS A 32 -0.23 -3.25 -13.73
C LYS A 32 1.10 -3.30 -14.48
N ASN A 33 1.32 -4.33 -15.29
CA ASN A 33 2.61 -4.59 -15.90
C ASN A 33 2.48 -5.09 -17.34
N GLU A 34 2.12 -4.24 -18.27
CA GLU A 34 2.14 -4.57 -19.71
C GLU A 34 3.53 -5.04 -20.21
N LEU A 35 4.60 -4.71 -19.46
CA LEU A 35 5.99 -5.05 -19.81
C LEU A 35 6.48 -6.40 -19.28
N THR A 36 5.86 -6.96 -18.24
CA THR A 36 6.35 -8.20 -17.60
C THR A 36 5.32 -9.33 -17.53
N ALA A 37 4.05 -9.03 -17.74
CA ALA A 37 2.96 -10.00 -17.65
C ALA A 37 3.13 -11.28 -18.53
N PRO A 38 3.62 -11.19 -19.77
CA PRO A 38 3.75 -12.39 -20.62
C PRO A 38 4.82 -13.38 -20.16
N LEU A 39 5.71 -12.97 -19.26
CA LEU A 39 6.80 -13.82 -18.75
C LEU A 39 6.48 -14.48 -17.40
N ILE A 40 5.33 -14.13 -16.78
CA ILE A 40 4.90 -14.67 -15.49
C ILE A 40 3.84 -15.74 -15.71
N VAL A 41 4.14 -16.95 -15.26
CA VAL A 41 3.21 -18.07 -15.25
C VAL A 41 2.62 -18.22 -13.87
N VAL A 42 1.28 -18.23 -13.79
CA VAL A 42 0.53 -18.36 -12.55
C VAL A 42 -0.18 -19.72 -12.54
N GLN A 43 0.04 -20.50 -11.49
CA GLN A 43 -0.66 -21.75 -11.23
C GLN A 43 -1.25 -21.72 -9.82
N THR A 44 -2.45 -22.27 -9.65
CA THR A 44 -3.11 -22.34 -8.34
C THR A 44 -3.56 -23.76 -8.06
N ARG A 45 -3.28 -24.26 -6.85
CA ARG A 45 -3.73 -25.57 -6.37
C ARG A 45 -4.20 -25.45 -4.92
N ALA A 46 -5.46 -25.78 -4.65
CA ALA A 46 -6.07 -25.66 -3.33
C ALA A 46 -5.88 -24.25 -2.68
N GLY A 47 -5.95 -23.18 -3.48
CA GLY A 47 -5.71 -21.82 -3.04
C GLY A 47 -4.23 -21.47 -2.80
N ILE A 48 -3.29 -22.37 -3.06
CA ILE A 48 -1.86 -22.09 -3.04
C ILE A 48 -1.43 -21.66 -4.44
N VAL A 49 -0.91 -20.46 -4.55
CA VAL A 49 -0.46 -19.85 -5.81
C VAL A 49 1.03 -20.06 -5.97
N GLU A 50 1.44 -20.50 -7.15
CA GLU A 50 2.82 -20.57 -7.59
C GLU A 50 3.03 -19.58 -8.73
N LEU A 51 3.99 -18.65 -8.55
CA LEU A 51 4.46 -17.73 -9.58
C LEU A 51 5.80 -18.21 -10.10
N THR A 52 5.87 -18.52 -11.40
CA THR A 52 7.11 -18.94 -12.09
C THR A 52 7.37 -18.08 -13.31
N GLY A 53 8.60 -18.12 -13.81
CA GLY A 53 9.02 -17.32 -14.94
C GLY A 53 10.09 -16.30 -14.56
N CYS A 54 10.09 -15.11 -15.18
CA CYS A 54 11.08 -14.09 -14.89
C CYS A 54 10.50 -12.68 -14.89
N THR A 55 11.16 -11.80 -14.12
CA THR A 55 10.90 -10.37 -14.05
C THR A 55 12.17 -9.58 -14.35
N SER A 56 12.02 -8.33 -14.78
CA SER A 56 13.14 -7.45 -15.11
C SER A 56 13.86 -6.87 -13.88
N ASN A 57 13.23 -6.90 -12.72
CA ASN A 57 13.79 -6.34 -11.48
C ASN A 57 13.13 -6.95 -10.23
N LEU A 58 13.77 -6.72 -9.08
CA LEU A 58 13.35 -7.30 -7.80
C LEU A 58 12.03 -6.70 -7.30
N LEU A 59 11.77 -5.41 -7.54
CA LEU A 59 10.50 -4.78 -7.18
C LEU A 59 9.33 -5.37 -7.95
N ALA A 60 9.49 -5.66 -9.25
CA ALA A 60 8.46 -6.32 -10.04
C ALA A 60 8.12 -7.72 -9.50
N LYS A 61 9.14 -8.45 -9.01
CA LYS A 61 8.93 -9.73 -8.33
C LYS A 61 8.11 -9.56 -7.05
N GLN A 62 8.41 -8.57 -6.23
CA GLN A 62 7.68 -8.27 -4.99
C GLN A 62 6.25 -7.84 -5.29
N TRP A 63 6.03 -6.99 -6.29
CA TRP A 63 4.68 -6.57 -6.67
C TRP A 63 3.81 -7.71 -7.20
N ALA A 64 4.40 -8.61 -8.00
CA ALA A 64 3.67 -9.79 -8.43
C ALA A 64 3.20 -10.63 -7.21
N GLU A 65 4.03 -10.69 -6.18
CA GLU A 65 3.69 -11.31 -4.90
C GLU A 65 2.57 -10.56 -4.18
N GLU A 66 2.73 -9.27 -3.95
CA GLU A 66 1.73 -8.41 -3.28
C GLU A 66 0.37 -8.47 -3.98
N ILE A 67 0.35 -8.34 -5.31
CA ILE A 67 -0.88 -8.45 -6.10
C ILE A 67 -1.54 -9.81 -5.90
N ALA A 68 -0.77 -10.91 -5.99
CA ALA A 68 -1.32 -12.25 -5.84
C ALA A 68 -1.90 -12.47 -4.42
N LEU A 69 -1.23 -11.96 -3.38
CA LEU A 69 -1.65 -12.09 -1.99
C LEU A 69 -2.95 -11.32 -1.67
N THR A 70 -3.27 -10.27 -2.44
CA THR A 70 -4.52 -9.50 -2.24
C THR A 70 -5.74 -10.14 -2.88
N VAL A 71 -5.56 -11.17 -3.74
CA VAL A 71 -6.68 -11.83 -4.42
C VAL A 71 -7.45 -12.74 -3.46
N ARG A 72 -8.75 -12.59 -3.44
CA ARG A 72 -9.66 -13.42 -2.66
C ARG A 72 -9.46 -14.91 -2.98
N GLY A 73 -9.32 -15.74 -1.94
CA GLY A 73 -9.15 -17.18 -2.06
C GLY A 73 -7.70 -17.65 -2.08
N VAL A 74 -6.71 -16.75 -2.18
CA VAL A 74 -5.31 -17.09 -2.04
C VAL A 74 -5.00 -17.36 -0.57
N ARG A 75 -4.50 -18.57 -0.27
CA ARG A 75 -4.18 -19.04 1.08
C ARG A 75 -2.68 -18.96 1.38
N ALA A 76 -1.88 -19.20 0.36
CA ALA A 76 -0.42 -19.09 0.41
C ALA A 76 0.11 -18.84 -1.00
N LEU A 77 1.33 -18.32 -1.06
CA LEU A 77 2.01 -18.05 -2.32
C LEU A 77 3.45 -18.59 -2.26
N HIS A 78 3.87 -19.20 -3.37
CA HIS A 78 5.26 -19.56 -3.63
C HIS A 78 5.76 -18.73 -4.81
N ASN A 79 6.65 -17.77 -4.53
CA ASN A 79 7.20 -16.86 -5.53
C ASN A 79 8.55 -17.38 -6.04
N ALA A 80 8.52 -18.19 -7.10
CA ALA A 80 9.68 -18.75 -7.77
C ALA A 80 10.11 -17.94 -9.01
N LEU A 81 9.72 -16.66 -9.11
CA LEU A 81 10.13 -15.77 -10.19
C LEU A 81 11.63 -15.52 -10.15
N ALA A 82 12.31 -15.74 -11.27
CA ALA A 82 13.70 -15.36 -11.45
C ALA A 82 13.80 -13.88 -11.82
N VAL A 83 14.73 -13.16 -11.20
CA VAL A 83 15.02 -11.76 -11.56
C VAL A 83 16.12 -11.75 -12.61
N ARG A 84 15.83 -11.15 -13.77
CA ARG A 84 16.78 -10.96 -14.87
C ARG A 84 16.89 -9.47 -15.18
N PRO A 85 17.72 -8.74 -14.44
CA PRO A 85 17.87 -7.30 -14.64
C PRO A 85 18.68 -7.01 -15.91
N ALA A 86 18.73 -5.74 -16.29
CA ALA A 86 19.72 -5.27 -17.23
C ALA A 86 21.13 -5.57 -16.70
N ASP A 87 22.04 -5.93 -17.57
CA ASP A 87 23.44 -6.20 -17.21
C ASP A 87 24.12 -4.89 -16.77
N VAL A 88 24.36 -4.79 -15.46
CA VAL A 88 25.02 -3.64 -14.80
C VAL A 88 26.30 -4.14 -14.17
N PRO A 89 27.47 -3.57 -14.50
CA PRO A 89 28.73 -3.98 -13.89
C PRO A 89 28.70 -3.86 -12.37
N ASP A 90 29.29 -4.81 -11.65
CA ASP A 90 29.27 -4.87 -10.18
C ASP A 90 29.77 -3.58 -9.52
N ALA A 91 30.80 -2.94 -10.07
CA ALA A 91 31.34 -1.70 -9.56
C ALA A 91 30.34 -0.52 -9.69
N GLU A 92 29.62 -0.45 -10.81
CA GLU A 92 28.57 0.56 -11.04
C GLU A 92 27.37 0.29 -10.13
N LEU A 93 26.95 -0.96 -10.00
CA LEU A 93 25.88 -1.37 -9.09
C LEU A 93 26.22 -1.05 -7.64
N GLN A 94 27.45 -1.34 -7.19
CA GLN A 94 27.88 -1.02 -5.83
C GLN A 94 27.85 0.50 -5.57
N HIS A 95 28.29 1.30 -6.54
CA HIS A 95 28.23 2.77 -6.44
C HIS A 95 26.78 3.26 -6.42
N ALA A 96 25.90 2.69 -7.28
CA ALA A 96 24.48 3.04 -7.32
C ALA A 96 23.76 2.74 -5.99
N VAL A 97 24.06 1.59 -5.37
CA VAL A 97 23.54 1.23 -4.05
C VAL A 97 24.02 2.18 -2.96
N ALA A 98 25.31 2.51 -2.94
CA ALA A 98 25.87 3.46 -1.97
C ALA A 98 25.23 4.85 -2.10
N ARG A 99 25.03 5.32 -3.34
CA ARG A 99 24.34 6.58 -3.63
C ARG A 99 22.87 6.55 -3.23
N ALA A 100 22.16 5.46 -3.50
CA ALA A 100 20.75 5.34 -3.13
C ALA A 100 20.55 5.41 -1.60
N LEU A 101 21.44 4.82 -0.82
CA LEU A 101 21.42 4.88 0.63
C LEU A 101 21.78 6.28 1.16
N ALA A 102 22.70 6.98 0.51
CA ALA A 102 23.12 8.33 0.90
C ALA A 102 22.12 9.42 0.49
N ASP A 103 21.44 9.24 -0.64
CA ASP A 103 20.48 10.22 -1.18
C ASP A 103 19.11 10.14 -0.48
N ASP A 104 18.76 9.00 0.16
CA ASP A 104 17.50 8.86 0.93
C ASP A 104 17.68 9.42 2.35
N PRO A 105 16.98 10.53 2.71
CA PRO A 105 17.13 11.19 4.02
C PRO A 105 16.77 10.32 5.23
N ALA A 106 16.19 9.17 5.01
CA ALA A 106 15.86 8.22 6.07
C ALA A 106 16.95 7.17 6.30
N THR A 107 17.93 7.08 5.39
CA THR A 107 19.05 6.13 5.47
C THR A 107 20.43 6.78 5.43
N ASP A 108 20.53 8.08 5.18
CA ASP A 108 21.79 8.84 5.04
C ASP A 108 22.67 8.80 6.32
N ASP A 109 22.06 8.69 7.49
CA ASP A 109 22.76 8.61 8.79
C ASP A 109 23.23 7.18 9.15
N TYR A 110 22.86 6.14 8.36
CA TYR A 110 23.17 4.76 8.72
C TYR A 110 24.55 4.33 8.21
N GLN A 111 25.32 3.68 9.09
CA GLN A 111 26.59 3.07 8.75
C GLN A 111 26.39 1.70 8.09
N VAL A 112 25.86 1.72 6.86
CA VAL A 112 25.55 0.51 6.09
C VAL A 112 26.31 0.53 4.78
N HIS A 113 26.91 -0.61 4.45
CA HIS A 113 27.67 -0.82 3.24
C HIS A 113 27.08 -1.98 2.44
N GLY A 114 26.97 -1.79 1.11
CA GLY A 114 26.55 -2.82 0.18
C GLY A 114 27.73 -3.29 -0.68
N LEU A 115 27.95 -4.60 -0.76
CA LEU A 115 28.89 -5.21 -1.69
C LEU A 115 28.11 -5.91 -2.78
N ALA A 116 28.31 -5.53 -4.04
CA ALA A 116 27.65 -6.10 -5.19
C ALA A 116 28.52 -7.19 -5.85
N ARG A 117 27.91 -8.36 -6.15
CA ARG A 117 28.53 -9.44 -6.95
C ARG A 117 27.46 -10.10 -7.80
N HIS A 118 27.60 -10.02 -9.12
CA HIS A 118 26.66 -10.62 -10.10
C HIS A 118 25.20 -10.25 -9.82
N GLY A 119 24.95 -8.96 -9.50
CA GLY A 119 23.62 -8.47 -9.18
C GLY A 119 23.09 -8.82 -7.77
N MET A 120 23.83 -9.62 -6.99
CA MET A 120 23.52 -9.87 -5.58
C MET A 120 24.20 -8.81 -4.71
N VAL A 121 23.43 -8.18 -3.83
CA VAL A 121 23.94 -7.17 -2.91
C VAL A 121 23.93 -7.71 -1.49
N THR A 122 25.14 -7.86 -0.92
CA THR A 122 25.32 -8.23 0.49
C THR A 122 25.44 -6.97 1.33
N LEU A 123 24.52 -6.78 2.26
CA LEU A 123 24.46 -5.62 3.15
C LEU A 123 25.13 -5.93 4.50
N SER A 124 26.01 -5.05 4.94
CA SER A 124 26.68 -5.13 6.24
C SER A 124 26.60 -3.80 6.98
N GLY A 125 26.57 -3.86 8.30
CA GLY A 125 26.51 -2.66 9.13
C GLY A 125 25.67 -2.80 10.37
N LEU A 126 25.38 -1.66 11.03
CA LEU A 126 24.65 -1.60 12.28
C LEU A 126 23.38 -0.75 12.12
N VAL A 127 22.25 -1.32 12.51
CA VAL A 127 20.94 -0.64 12.56
C VAL A 127 20.36 -0.71 13.96
N GLN A 128 19.44 0.20 14.30
CA GLN A 128 18.88 0.25 15.65
C GLN A 128 17.61 -0.61 15.80
N SER A 129 16.90 -0.88 14.70
CA SER A 129 15.63 -1.60 14.74
C SER A 129 15.43 -2.50 13.50
N GLY A 130 14.49 -3.45 13.64
CA GLY A 130 14.02 -4.25 12.51
C GLY A 130 13.35 -3.41 11.41
N ALA A 131 12.70 -2.31 11.80
CA ALA A 131 12.07 -1.38 10.86
C ALA A 131 13.11 -0.66 9.98
N GLU A 132 14.24 -0.23 10.57
CA GLU A 132 15.35 0.34 9.82
C GLU A 132 15.99 -0.67 8.86
N LYS A 133 16.17 -1.92 9.32
CA LYS A 133 16.66 -2.99 8.46
C LYS A 133 15.75 -3.18 7.23
N GLN A 134 14.43 -3.19 7.43
CA GLN A 134 13.47 -3.31 6.33
C GLN A 134 13.48 -2.10 5.40
N LEU A 135 13.68 -0.89 5.94
CA LEU A 135 13.81 0.32 5.14
C LEU A 135 15.02 0.26 4.21
N ILE A 136 16.21 -0.10 4.75
CA ILE A 136 17.44 -0.26 3.99
C ILE A 136 17.26 -1.29 2.86
N LEU A 137 16.67 -2.46 3.18
CA LEU A 137 16.38 -3.48 2.18
C LEU A 137 15.51 -2.91 1.05
N ARG A 138 14.45 -2.17 1.37
CA ARG A 138 13.55 -1.58 0.38
C ARG A 138 14.25 -0.56 -0.52
N VAL A 139 15.11 0.29 0.05
CA VAL A 139 15.91 1.26 -0.73
C VAL A 139 16.83 0.54 -1.71
N VAL A 140 17.56 -0.48 -1.25
CA VAL A 140 18.50 -1.25 -2.10
C VAL A 140 17.79 -2.05 -3.18
N GLN A 141 16.67 -2.66 -2.85
CA GLN A 141 15.83 -3.41 -3.81
C GLN A 141 15.28 -2.53 -4.94
N GLY A 142 15.14 -1.22 -4.68
CA GLY A 142 14.75 -0.20 -5.66
C GLY A 142 15.87 0.22 -6.62
N VAL A 143 17.09 -0.32 -6.52
CA VAL A 143 18.19 0.03 -7.41
C VAL A 143 18.22 -0.91 -8.63
N ARG A 144 18.26 -0.31 -9.82
CA ARG A 144 18.38 -1.04 -11.09
C ARG A 144 19.63 -1.93 -11.09
N GLY A 145 19.47 -3.19 -11.51
CA GLY A 145 20.55 -4.19 -11.53
C GLY A 145 20.57 -5.10 -10.32
N VAL A 146 19.84 -4.81 -9.25
CA VAL A 146 19.76 -5.68 -8.08
C VAL A 146 18.84 -6.88 -8.38
N CYS A 147 19.43 -8.10 -8.29
CA CYS A 147 18.71 -9.37 -8.43
C CYS A 147 18.25 -9.95 -7.10
N ALA A 148 19.09 -9.78 -6.08
CA ALA A 148 18.84 -10.30 -4.75
C ALA A 148 19.56 -9.44 -3.70
N CYS A 149 19.03 -9.41 -2.48
CA CYS A 149 19.63 -8.72 -1.33
C CYS A 149 19.80 -9.69 -0.18
N GLU A 150 21.00 -9.76 0.37
CA GLU A 150 21.31 -10.48 1.61
C GLU A 150 21.60 -9.49 2.74
N ALA A 151 20.81 -9.58 3.81
CA ALA A 151 20.95 -8.72 4.99
C ALA A 151 21.41 -9.51 6.24
N GLY A 152 22.06 -10.65 6.04
CA GLY A 152 22.55 -11.49 7.15
C GLY A 152 23.62 -10.81 8.01
N GLN A 153 24.41 -9.90 7.41
CA GLN A 153 25.44 -9.14 8.10
C GLN A 153 24.97 -7.77 8.62
N LEU A 154 23.69 -7.41 8.41
CA LEU A 154 23.08 -6.27 9.08
C LEU A 154 22.69 -6.68 10.52
N THR A 155 23.46 -6.18 11.48
CA THR A 155 23.21 -6.44 12.90
C THR A 155 22.30 -5.34 13.48
N ILE A 156 21.28 -5.78 14.22
CA ILE A 156 20.44 -4.84 14.97
C ILE A 156 21.17 -4.57 16.29
N ARG A 157 21.43 -3.27 16.57
CA ARG A 157 22.02 -2.86 17.86
C ARG A 157 21.07 -3.29 18.96
N ARG A 158 21.49 -4.27 19.75
CA ARG A 158 20.71 -4.68 20.92
C ARG A 158 20.79 -3.54 21.94
N GLY A 159 19.72 -2.75 22.02
CA GLY A 159 19.57 -1.79 23.12
C GLY A 159 19.58 -2.56 24.45
N GLU A 160 20.05 -1.91 25.52
CA GLU A 160 20.05 -2.48 26.88
C GLU A 160 18.62 -2.78 27.40
N ILE A 161 17.59 -2.15 26.80
CA ILE A 161 16.19 -2.38 27.16
C ILE A 161 15.60 -3.41 26.20
N ARG A 162 15.57 -4.67 26.64
CA ARG A 162 14.77 -5.72 26.00
C ARG A 162 13.34 -5.56 26.48
N ASN A 163 12.40 -5.37 25.56
CA ASN A 163 10.99 -5.49 25.89
C ASN A 163 10.74 -6.89 26.48
N SER A 164 10.03 -6.96 27.58
CA SER A 164 9.59 -8.23 28.14
C SER A 164 8.62 -8.93 27.19
N ASP A 165 8.48 -10.25 27.33
CA ASP A 165 7.52 -11.02 26.50
C ASP A 165 6.09 -10.51 26.65
N GLU A 166 5.72 -10.03 27.85
CA GLU A 166 4.42 -9.42 28.13
C GLU A 166 4.26 -8.07 27.42
N GLU A 167 5.29 -7.24 27.44
CA GLU A 167 5.30 -5.96 26.72
C GLU A 167 5.21 -6.18 25.21
N ILE A 168 5.96 -7.12 24.64
CA ILE A 168 5.89 -7.48 23.22
C ILE A 168 4.48 -7.94 22.87
N THR A 169 3.90 -8.85 23.66
CA THR A 169 2.55 -9.36 23.44
C THR A 169 1.51 -8.24 23.47
N THR A 170 1.60 -7.35 24.44
CA THR A 170 0.70 -6.20 24.61
C THR A 170 0.83 -5.24 23.43
N GLN A 171 2.05 -4.88 23.04
CA GLN A 171 2.31 -4.00 21.91
C GLN A 171 1.82 -4.60 20.59
N VAL A 172 1.99 -5.92 20.36
CA VAL A 172 1.45 -6.58 19.17
C VAL A 172 -0.07 -6.46 19.14
N ARG A 173 -0.77 -6.80 20.25
CA ARG A 173 -2.24 -6.71 20.33
C ARG A 173 -2.73 -5.27 20.09
N GLU A 174 -2.14 -4.29 20.75
CA GLU A 174 -2.50 -2.88 20.58
C GLU A 174 -2.35 -2.41 19.13
N ARG A 175 -1.28 -2.83 18.44
CA ARG A 175 -1.07 -2.49 17.02
C ARG A 175 -2.08 -3.17 16.12
N LEU A 176 -2.40 -4.45 16.39
CA LEU A 176 -3.43 -5.16 15.66
C LEU A 176 -4.79 -4.49 15.79
N ASP A 177 -5.13 -3.99 16.98
CA ASP A 177 -6.40 -3.29 17.21
C ASP A 177 -6.46 -1.91 16.53
N ARG A 178 -5.32 -1.30 16.28
CA ARG A 178 -5.19 0.05 15.68
C ARG A 178 -5.06 0.03 14.15
N ASP A 179 -4.53 -1.03 13.54
CA ASP A 179 -4.35 -1.11 12.08
C ASP A 179 -5.63 -1.61 11.41
N ILE A 180 -6.27 -0.74 10.61
CA ILE A 180 -7.54 -1.03 9.91
C ILE A 180 -7.41 -2.17 8.88
N ARG A 181 -6.20 -2.45 8.41
CA ARG A 181 -5.92 -3.46 7.38
C ARG A 181 -5.93 -4.89 7.89
N VAL A 182 -5.92 -5.09 9.22
CA VAL A 182 -5.88 -6.40 9.85
C VAL A 182 -7.02 -6.56 10.83
N ASN A 183 -7.69 -7.70 10.85
CA ASN A 183 -8.70 -8.00 11.84
C ASN A 183 -8.13 -8.91 12.94
N GLY A 184 -8.02 -8.39 14.16
CA GLY A 184 -7.53 -9.11 15.34
C GLY A 184 -8.54 -10.04 16.03
N ALA A 185 -9.84 -9.97 15.67
CA ALA A 185 -10.93 -10.62 16.41
C ALA A 185 -10.79 -12.17 16.49
N LEU A 186 -10.17 -12.78 15.49
CA LEU A 186 -9.99 -14.24 15.41
C LEU A 186 -8.55 -14.66 15.69
N LEU A 187 -7.73 -13.80 16.33
CA LEU A 187 -6.32 -14.01 16.54
C LEU A 187 -5.97 -14.19 18.01
N VAL A 188 -5.05 -15.10 18.27
CA VAL A 188 -4.40 -15.28 19.57
C VAL A 188 -2.93 -14.97 19.42
N VAL A 189 -2.44 -14.05 20.26
CA VAL A 189 -1.04 -13.61 20.30
C VAL A 189 -0.43 -14.02 21.63
N GLY A 190 0.71 -14.69 21.59
CA GLY A 190 1.52 -15.03 22.75
C GLY A 190 3.00 -14.88 22.43
N THR A 191 3.80 -14.45 23.40
CA THR A 191 5.25 -14.32 23.24
C THR A 191 5.96 -15.19 24.28
N THR A 192 7.03 -15.86 23.88
CA THR A 192 7.91 -16.62 24.74
C THR A 192 9.34 -16.51 24.21
N GLU A 193 10.29 -16.07 25.05
CA GLU A 193 11.69 -15.87 24.68
C GLU A 193 11.84 -14.95 23.43
N GLN A 194 11.05 -13.87 23.39
CA GLN A 194 10.98 -12.93 22.25
C GLN A 194 10.54 -13.57 20.92
N VAL A 195 9.99 -14.78 20.96
CA VAL A 195 9.33 -15.43 19.82
C VAL A 195 7.84 -15.18 19.91
N VAL A 196 7.30 -14.38 18.98
CA VAL A 196 5.86 -14.13 18.89
C VAL A 196 5.20 -15.29 18.16
N ARG A 197 4.23 -15.94 18.80
CA ARG A 197 3.39 -16.98 18.20
C ARG A 197 2.04 -16.40 17.87
N LEU A 198 1.69 -16.45 16.58
CA LEU A 198 0.40 -16.02 16.06
C LEU A 198 -0.41 -17.26 15.68
N SER A 199 -1.62 -17.36 16.21
CA SER A 199 -2.55 -18.46 15.88
C SER A 199 -3.95 -17.93 15.67
N GLY A 200 -4.77 -18.67 14.92
CA GLY A 200 -6.13 -18.27 14.57
C GLY A 200 -6.36 -18.18 13.08
N THR A 201 -7.23 -17.26 12.64
CA THR A 201 -7.61 -17.14 11.23
C THR A 201 -7.62 -15.68 10.79
N VAL A 202 -7.04 -15.44 9.62
CA VAL A 202 -7.08 -14.17 8.88
C VAL A 202 -7.80 -14.33 7.55
N GLY A 203 -8.29 -13.24 6.98
CA GLY A 203 -9.05 -13.26 5.74
C GLY A 203 -8.21 -13.40 4.48
N THR A 204 -6.98 -12.85 4.48
CA THR A 204 -6.08 -12.85 3.32
C THR A 204 -4.64 -13.20 3.69
N ALA A 205 -3.89 -13.62 2.69
CA ALA A 205 -2.46 -13.82 2.84
C ALA A 205 -1.73 -12.48 3.08
N ALA A 206 -2.21 -11.37 2.52
CA ALA A 206 -1.69 -10.03 2.78
C ALA A 206 -1.88 -9.60 4.26
N GLU A 207 -3.03 -9.92 4.88
CA GLU A 207 -3.22 -9.74 6.33
C GLU A 207 -2.20 -10.54 7.13
N LYS A 208 -1.93 -11.80 6.73
CA LYS A 208 -0.92 -12.65 7.39
C LYS A 208 0.48 -12.01 7.33
N ASP A 209 0.91 -11.52 6.18
CA ASP A 209 2.22 -10.87 6.02
C ASP A 209 2.30 -9.56 6.80
N ARG A 210 1.20 -8.81 6.84
CA ARG A 210 1.11 -7.60 7.66
C ARG A 210 1.25 -7.90 9.15
N LEU A 211 0.64 -8.97 9.65
CA LEU A 211 0.78 -9.45 11.02
C LEU A 211 2.23 -9.78 11.37
N ILE A 212 2.93 -10.48 10.49
CA ILE A 212 4.35 -10.82 10.67
C ILE A 212 5.19 -9.54 10.77
N THR A 213 4.94 -8.57 9.88
CA THR A 213 5.64 -7.28 9.88
C THR A 213 5.39 -6.51 11.18
N LEU A 214 4.14 -6.42 11.64
CA LEU A 214 3.79 -5.75 12.89
C LEU A 214 4.46 -6.40 14.10
N ALA A 215 4.53 -7.74 14.14
CA ALA A 215 5.20 -8.45 15.23
C ALA A 215 6.71 -8.16 15.27
N TYR A 216 7.39 -8.14 14.13
CA TYR A 216 8.82 -7.77 14.09
C TYR A 216 9.07 -6.33 14.55
N GLN A 217 8.15 -5.41 14.27
CA GLN A 217 8.27 -4.01 14.70
C GLN A 217 8.17 -3.81 16.23
N THR A 218 7.66 -4.79 16.99
CA THR A 218 7.58 -4.71 18.46
C THR A 218 8.82 -5.24 19.18
N GLY A 219 9.84 -5.65 18.44
CA GLY A 219 11.09 -6.20 18.98
C GLY A 219 11.12 -7.72 19.05
N ALA A 220 10.19 -8.42 18.41
CA ALA A 220 10.25 -9.87 18.25
C ALA A 220 11.51 -10.26 17.47
N THR A 221 12.24 -11.27 17.99
CA THR A 221 13.39 -11.84 17.29
C THR A 221 12.96 -12.86 16.24
N ARG A 222 11.82 -13.49 16.45
CA ARG A 222 11.21 -14.47 15.54
C ARG A 222 9.69 -14.44 15.66
N VAL A 223 9.01 -14.73 14.54
CA VAL A 223 7.54 -14.86 14.47
C VAL A 223 7.16 -16.25 13.99
N ASP A 224 6.36 -16.96 14.76
CA ASP A 224 5.85 -18.30 14.46
C ASP A 224 4.37 -18.19 14.03
N VAL A 225 4.09 -18.51 12.77
CA VAL A 225 2.77 -18.42 12.13
C VAL A 225 2.24 -19.78 11.66
N ARG A 226 2.80 -20.89 12.15
CA ARG A 226 2.41 -22.25 11.71
C ARG A 226 0.94 -22.56 11.98
N ASN A 227 0.37 -21.97 13.03
CA ASN A 227 -1.02 -22.16 13.42
C ASN A 227 -1.94 -21.00 12.95
N LEU A 228 -1.45 -20.14 12.05
CA LEU A 228 -2.20 -19.03 11.49
C LEU A 228 -2.77 -19.43 10.12
N LEU A 229 -4.09 -19.60 10.07
CA LEU A 229 -4.82 -20.02 8.88
C LEU A 229 -5.25 -18.80 8.06
N VAL A 230 -5.27 -18.96 6.74
CA VAL A 230 -5.86 -17.96 5.83
C VAL A 230 -7.17 -18.52 5.28
N ALA A 231 -8.28 -17.85 5.58
CA ALA A 231 -9.60 -18.25 5.12
C ALA A 231 -10.48 -17.03 4.83
N TYR A 232 -10.96 -16.91 3.60
CA TYR A 232 -11.69 -15.74 3.10
C TYR A 232 -12.97 -15.42 3.87
N TRP A 233 -13.61 -16.39 4.52
CA TRP A 233 -14.78 -16.14 5.35
C TRP A 233 -14.50 -15.22 6.56
N ALA A 234 -13.24 -15.14 6.99
CA ALA A 234 -12.82 -14.21 8.05
C ALA A 234 -12.85 -12.73 7.60
N LEU A 235 -13.06 -12.46 6.30
CA LEU A 235 -13.29 -11.13 5.74
C LEU A 235 -14.70 -10.59 6.01
N GLY A 236 -15.63 -11.42 6.50
CA GLY A 236 -17.05 -11.06 6.65
C GLY A 236 -17.25 -9.72 7.37
N ARG A 237 -18.14 -8.88 6.81
CA ARG A 237 -18.46 -7.52 7.32
C ARG A 237 -18.85 -7.50 8.79
N ALA A 238 -19.58 -8.52 9.26
CA ALA A 238 -20.01 -8.61 10.66
C ALA A 238 -18.81 -8.65 11.63
N ILE A 239 -17.74 -9.39 11.27
CA ILE A 239 -16.52 -9.52 12.09
C ILE A 239 -15.72 -8.22 12.06
N ARG A 240 -15.71 -7.49 10.94
CA ARG A 240 -14.98 -6.24 10.76
C ARG A 240 -15.64 -5.02 11.40
N ARG A 241 -17.00 -4.99 11.44
CA ARG A 241 -17.76 -3.85 11.98
C ARG A 241 -17.46 -3.56 13.44
N GLU A 242 -17.21 -4.56 14.25
CA GLU A 242 -16.89 -4.37 15.68
C GLU A 242 -15.57 -3.59 15.87
N LYS A 243 -14.59 -3.79 14.98
CA LYS A 243 -13.33 -3.07 15.01
C LYS A 243 -13.48 -1.60 14.63
N VAL A 244 -14.39 -1.28 13.71
CA VAL A 244 -14.61 0.08 13.17
C VAL A 244 -15.55 0.90 14.05
N ALA A 245 -16.06 0.35 15.17
CA ALA A 245 -16.87 1.11 16.14
C ALA A 245 -16.16 2.39 16.56
N SER A 246 -16.94 3.47 16.77
CA SER A 246 -16.41 4.81 17.03
C SER A 246 -15.36 4.81 18.15
N LYS A 247 -14.19 5.34 17.88
CA LYS A 247 -13.11 5.56 18.85
C LYS A 247 -13.15 7.01 19.32
N THR A 248 -12.77 7.26 20.57
CA THR A 248 -12.64 8.63 21.06
C THR A 248 -11.44 9.32 20.42
N ASP A 249 -11.48 10.65 20.30
CA ASP A 249 -10.39 11.44 19.72
C ASP A 249 -9.06 11.23 20.44
N GLU A 250 -9.08 11.03 21.78
CA GLU A 250 -7.89 10.72 22.57
C GLU A 250 -7.30 9.36 22.21
N ALA A 251 -8.16 8.35 21.97
CA ALA A 251 -7.71 7.02 21.55
C ALA A 251 -7.09 7.05 20.15
N ILE A 252 -7.72 7.81 19.24
CA ILE A 252 -7.20 8.02 17.88
C ILE A 252 -5.87 8.78 17.94
N SER A 253 -5.79 9.88 18.72
CA SER A 253 -4.56 10.67 18.87
C SER A 253 -3.39 9.83 19.40
N ARG A 254 -3.64 8.97 20.39
CA ARG A 254 -2.64 8.05 20.92
C ARG A 254 -2.20 7.04 19.86
N ALA A 255 -3.14 6.41 19.16
CA ALA A 255 -2.86 5.44 18.12
C ALA A 255 -2.04 6.04 16.97
N VAL A 256 -2.36 7.26 16.54
CA VAL A 256 -1.62 8.00 15.51
C VAL A 256 -0.18 8.28 15.97
N ARG A 257 0.02 8.82 17.17
CA ARG A 257 1.38 9.09 17.70
C ARG A 257 2.23 7.82 17.78
N ASP A 258 1.65 6.72 18.24
CA ASP A 258 2.34 5.44 18.31
C ASP A 258 2.69 4.92 16.91
N THR A 259 1.78 5.06 15.93
CA THR A 259 2.06 4.68 14.54
C THR A 259 3.24 5.46 13.97
N LEU A 260 3.27 6.78 14.17
CA LEU A 260 4.35 7.63 13.70
C LEU A 260 5.68 7.35 14.41
N ARG A 261 5.67 7.03 15.69
CA ARG A 261 6.88 6.71 16.46
C ARG A 261 7.66 5.51 15.91
N PHE A 262 6.96 4.57 15.27
CA PHE A 262 7.56 3.34 14.74
C PHE A 262 7.85 3.39 13.25
N ASN A 263 7.55 4.50 12.58
CA ASN A 263 7.95 4.72 11.20
C ASN A 263 9.39 5.29 11.18
N PRO A 264 10.37 4.55 10.63
CA PRO A 264 11.78 5.01 10.62
C PRO A 264 12.01 6.25 9.75
N ARG A 265 11.07 6.59 8.84
CA ARG A 265 11.14 7.81 8.02
C ARG A 265 10.68 9.05 8.77
N VAL A 266 9.99 8.89 9.90
CA VAL A 266 9.32 9.98 10.62
C VAL A 266 10.03 10.27 11.94
N ARG A 267 10.41 11.53 12.15
CA ARG A 267 10.80 12.02 13.47
C ARG A 267 9.54 12.42 14.22
N ALA A 268 8.92 11.46 14.92
CA ALA A 268 7.63 11.67 15.60
C ALA A 268 7.62 12.84 16.59
N SER A 269 8.78 13.24 17.15
CA SER A 269 8.93 14.39 18.04
C SER A 269 8.73 15.74 17.36
N GLU A 270 8.86 15.80 16.03
CA GLU A 270 8.70 17.02 15.23
C GLU A 270 7.28 17.20 14.68
N ILE A 271 6.37 16.22 14.94
CA ILE A 271 5.01 16.21 14.44
C ILE A 271 4.02 16.40 15.57
N LEU A 272 3.24 17.47 15.48
CA LEU A 272 2.08 17.75 16.34
C LEU A 272 0.86 17.04 15.75
N VAL A 273 0.17 16.25 16.56
CA VAL A 273 -1.05 15.52 16.21
C VAL A 273 -2.21 16.08 17.02
N GLN A 274 -3.22 16.60 16.34
CA GLN A 274 -4.50 17.03 16.91
C GLN A 274 -5.62 16.23 16.26
N VAL A 275 -6.61 15.82 17.04
CA VAL A 275 -7.77 15.07 16.57
C VAL A 275 -9.05 15.74 17.05
N HIS A 276 -10.00 15.91 16.14
CA HIS A 276 -11.33 16.44 16.45
C HIS A 276 -12.37 15.74 15.56
N ASP A 277 -13.36 15.10 16.17
CA ASP A 277 -14.38 14.28 15.48
C ASP A 277 -13.78 13.29 14.48
N GLY A 278 -12.70 12.61 14.87
CA GLY A 278 -11.98 11.67 14.00
C GLY A 278 -11.18 12.32 12.86
N VAL A 279 -11.17 13.65 12.74
CA VAL A 279 -10.33 14.39 11.79
C VAL A 279 -8.97 14.65 12.41
N VAL A 280 -7.92 14.10 11.81
CA VAL A 280 -6.54 14.25 12.28
C VAL A 280 -5.88 15.42 11.56
N THR A 281 -5.39 16.40 12.31
CA THR A 281 -4.54 17.47 11.79
C THR A 281 -3.09 17.19 12.16
N LEU A 282 -2.23 17.09 11.14
CA LEU A 282 -0.79 16.92 11.28
C LEU A 282 -0.09 18.25 11.00
N ALA A 283 0.69 18.76 11.95
CA ALA A 283 1.48 19.97 11.79
C ALA A 283 2.93 19.71 12.22
N GLY A 284 3.89 20.40 11.62
CA GLY A 284 5.31 20.21 11.91
C GLY A 284 6.16 20.19 10.66
N THR A 285 7.34 19.58 10.74
CA THR A 285 8.29 19.49 9.63
C THR A 285 8.72 18.08 9.34
N VAL A 286 8.98 17.81 8.06
CA VAL A 286 9.52 16.54 7.55
C VAL A 286 10.65 16.81 6.57
N ARG A 287 11.55 15.85 6.36
CA ARG A 287 12.77 16.04 5.55
C ARG A 287 12.50 16.10 4.04
N ASN A 288 11.52 15.34 3.53
CA ASN A 288 11.16 15.31 2.11
C ASN A 288 9.66 15.12 1.89
N LEU A 289 9.23 15.28 0.66
CA LEU A 289 7.82 15.17 0.26
C LEU A 289 7.27 13.74 0.44
N ARG A 290 8.08 12.72 0.18
CA ARG A 290 7.69 11.31 0.36
C ARG A 290 7.36 11.02 1.83
N THR A 291 8.17 11.50 2.77
CA THR A 291 7.88 11.35 4.21
C THR A 291 6.56 12.02 4.58
N LYS A 292 6.24 13.18 3.99
CA LYS A 292 4.94 13.85 4.19
C LYS A 292 3.78 12.97 3.71
N GLN A 293 3.91 12.36 2.53
CA GLN A 293 2.90 11.49 1.93
C GLN A 293 2.75 10.17 2.71
N ASP A 294 3.88 9.53 3.04
CA ASP A 294 3.90 8.27 3.82
C ASP A 294 3.28 8.48 5.20
N THR A 295 3.58 9.61 5.87
CA THR A 295 2.99 9.98 7.17
C THR A 295 1.47 10.09 7.07
N GLU A 296 0.96 10.78 6.05
CA GLU A 296 -0.48 10.91 5.82
C GLU A 296 -1.13 9.54 5.59
N GLN A 297 -0.49 8.69 4.80
CA GLN A 297 -1.01 7.36 4.50
C GLN A 297 -1.02 6.46 5.73
N ASP A 298 0.03 6.48 6.54
CA ASP A 298 0.09 5.71 7.78
C ASP A 298 -1.02 6.13 8.75
N VAL A 299 -1.26 7.44 8.88
CA VAL A 299 -2.34 7.97 9.73
C VAL A 299 -3.73 7.57 9.22
N ARG A 300 -3.93 7.56 7.90
CA ARG A 300 -5.20 7.10 7.29
C ARG A 300 -5.50 5.62 7.57
N HIS A 301 -4.49 4.82 7.86
CA HIS A 301 -4.66 3.41 8.21
C HIS A 301 -4.99 3.17 9.69
N VAL A 302 -5.04 4.21 10.52
CA VAL A 302 -5.42 4.09 11.93
C VAL A 302 -6.95 4.01 12.05
N VAL A 303 -7.43 3.06 12.85
CA VAL A 303 -8.86 2.86 13.11
C VAL A 303 -9.46 4.11 13.76
N GLY A 304 -10.60 4.57 13.27
CA GLY A 304 -11.30 5.75 13.76
C GLY A 304 -10.94 7.05 13.05
N VAL A 305 -9.87 7.07 12.25
CA VAL A 305 -9.50 8.26 11.46
C VAL A 305 -10.51 8.46 10.34
N ALA A 306 -11.22 9.57 10.41
CA ALA A 306 -12.22 9.97 9.42
C ALA A 306 -11.60 10.75 8.26
N ASN A 307 -10.69 11.67 8.54
CA ASN A 307 -9.97 12.45 7.54
C ASN A 307 -8.61 12.89 8.09
N VAL A 308 -7.69 13.27 7.20
CA VAL A 308 -6.36 13.77 7.56
C VAL A 308 -6.13 15.13 6.90
N HIS A 309 -5.91 16.15 7.70
CA HIS A 309 -5.44 17.45 7.25
C HIS A 309 -3.92 17.50 7.43
N ASN A 310 -3.20 17.32 6.34
CA ASN A 310 -1.74 17.25 6.35
C ASN A 310 -1.14 18.65 6.13
N LEU A 311 -0.85 19.36 7.22
CA LEU A 311 -0.20 20.67 7.23
C LEU A 311 1.33 20.58 7.44
N LEU A 312 1.91 19.38 7.29
CA LEU A 312 3.36 19.18 7.38
C LEU A 312 4.09 19.98 6.30
N LYS A 313 5.14 20.67 6.72
CA LYS A 313 6.03 21.42 5.82
C LYS A 313 7.28 20.59 5.53
N VAL A 314 7.66 20.52 4.28
CA VAL A 314 8.93 19.91 3.89
C VAL A 314 10.05 20.89 4.19
N ARG A 315 10.99 20.48 5.03
CA ARG A 315 12.16 21.26 5.40
C ARG A 315 13.37 20.34 5.51
N PRO A 316 14.27 20.34 4.51
CA PRO A 316 15.51 19.59 4.59
C PRO A 316 16.38 20.12 5.73
N GLU A 317 17.26 19.30 6.31
CA GLU A 317 18.15 19.70 7.41
C GLU A 317 19.13 20.81 6.98
N ARG A 318 19.54 20.78 5.71
CA ARG A 318 20.38 21.79 5.09
C ARG A 318 19.70 22.33 3.84
N PRO A 319 19.76 23.64 3.57
CA PRO A 319 19.30 24.19 2.31
C PRO A 319 20.05 23.51 1.15
N VAL A 320 19.30 22.96 0.20
CA VAL A 320 19.85 22.31 -1.00
C VAL A 320 19.56 23.23 -2.18
N PRO A 321 20.58 23.63 -2.98
CA PRO A 321 20.36 24.42 -4.20
C PRO A 321 19.50 23.67 -5.23
N ASP A 322 18.67 24.39 -5.99
CA ASP A 322 17.79 23.78 -7.01
C ASP A 322 18.58 22.97 -8.06
N GLU A 323 19.81 23.37 -8.41
CA GLU A 323 20.69 22.64 -9.32
C GLU A 323 21.09 21.27 -8.77
N ASP A 324 21.40 21.19 -7.47
CA ASP A 324 21.73 19.93 -6.79
C ASP A 324 20.49 19.02 -6.66
N ILE A 325 19.33 19.60 -6.36
CA ILE A 325 18.05 18.86 -6.34
C ILE A 325 17.77 18.29 -7.74
N CYS A 326 17.91 19.10 -8.79
CA CYS A 326 17.70 18.68 -10.17
C CYS A 326 18.61 17.51 -10.55
N SER A 327 19.91 17.62 -10.26
CA SER A 327 20.91 16.59 -10.55
C SER A 327 20.64 15.29 -9.77
N THR A 328 20.23 15.42 -8.50
CA THR A 328 19.91 14.28 -7.64
C THR A 328 18.64 13.56 -8.11
N ILE A 329 17.58 14.30 -8.51
CA ILE A 329 16.38 13.70 -9.10
C ILE A 329 16.73 12.95 -10.39
N ALA A 330 17.50 13.56 -11.30
CA ALA A 330 17.90 12.91 -12.55
C ALA A 330 18.70 11.63 -12.30
N ALA A 331 19.62 11.66 -11.35
CA ALA A 331 20.39 10.47 -10.95
C ALA A 331 19.51 9.40 -10.27
N ALA A 332 18.53 9.79 -9.45
CA ALA A 332 17.60 8.87 -8.81
C ALA A 332 16.69 8.19 -9.84
N LEU A 333 16.15 8.95 -10.81
CA LEU A 333 15.35 8.40 -11.91
C LEU A 333 16.16 7.42 -12.76
N ALA A 334 17.41 7.75 -13.09
CA ALA A 334 18.27 6.85 -13.86
C ALA A 334 18.59 5.52 -13.15
N ARG A 335 18.63 5.52 -11.80
CA ARG A 335 18.85 4.33 -10.97
C ARG A 335 17.57 3.51 -10.75
N ASP A 336 16.39 4.10 -10.98
CA ASP A 336 15.13 3.40 -10.77
C ASP A 336 14.92 2.32 -11.84
N PRO A 337 14.52 1.10 -11.44
CA PRO A 337 14.39 -0.02 -12.38
C PRO A 337 13.23 0.10 -13.36
N PHE A 338 12.26 0.99 -13.12
CA PHE A 338 11.09 1.15 -13.97
C PHE A 338 11.17 2.37 -14.88
N VAL A 339 11.68 3.49 -14.36
CA VAL A 339 11.74 4.75 -15.12
C VAL A 339 13.13 5.09 -15.63
N GLY A 340 14.17 4.33 -15.22
CA GLY A 340 15.55 4.59 -15.64
C GLY A 340 15.83 4.42 -17.13
N HIS A 341 14.87 3.93 -17.90
CA HIS A 341 14.93 3.84 -19.36
C HIS A 341 14.14 4.95 -20.07
N CYS A 342 13.41 5.77 -19.31
CA CYS A 342 12.58 6.85 -19.82
C CYS A 342 13.40 8.13 -19.96
N GLU A 343 13.14 8.90 -21.01
CA GLU A 343 13.74 10.22 -21.19
C GLU A 343 12.88 11.27 -20.43
N VAL A 344 13.16 11.40 -19.12
CA VAL A 344 12.49 12.37 -18.25
C VAL A 344 13.37 13.62 -18.12
N GLN A 345 12.80 14.77 -18.48
CA GLN A 345 13.42 16.06 -18.23
C GLN A 345 12.97 16.59 -16.86
N VAL A 346 13.94 17.06 -16.08
CA VAL A 346 13.72 17.57 -14.73
C VAL A 346 14.09 19.05 -14.69
N GLN A 347 13.24 19.88 -14.13
CA GLN A 347 13.51 21.29 -13.81
C GLN A 347 13.08 21.53 -12.35
N VAL A 348 13.84 22.32 -11.63
CA VAL A 348 13.53 22.63 -10.22
C VAL A 348 13.57 24.14 -10.00
N HIS A 349 12.53 24.66 -9.33
CA HIS A 349 12.45 26.07 -8.93
C HIS A 349 11.88 26.18 -7.52
N GLY A 350 12.69 26.68 -6.57
CA GLY A 350 12.30 26.82 -5.17
C GLY A 350 11.89 25.48 -4.53
N GLY A 351 12.55 24.38 -4.91
CA GLY A 351 12.23 23.03 -4.44
C GLY A 351 11.00 22.39 -5.11
N GLN A 352 10.34 23.08 -6.05
CA GLN A 352 9.26 22.48 -6.85
C GLN A 352 9.88 21.80 -8.08
N ALA A 353 9.73 20.48 -8.17
CA ALA A 353 10.22 19.69 -9.28
C ALA A 353 9.15 19.59 -10.38
N LEU A 354 9.50 19.99 -11.60
CA LEU A 354 8.71 19.80 -12.82
C LEU A 354 9.29 18.63 -13.59
N LEU A 355 8.51 17.58 -13.78
CA LEU A 355 8.86 16.43 -14.61
C LEU A 355 8.12 16.55 -15.96
N SER A 356 8.86 16.45 -17.06
CA SER A 356 8.31 16.50 -18.43
C SER A 356 8.99 15.45 -19.32
N GLY A 357 8.31 15.05 -20.39
CA GLY A 357 8.78 13.98 -21.28
C GLY A 357 7.69 12.94 -21.54
N HIS A 358 8.10 11.74 -21.96
CA HIS A 358 7.16 10.69 -22.33
C HIS A 358 7.47 9.41 -21.57
N VAL A 359 6.40 8.78 -21.08
CA VAL A 359 6.44 7.46 -20.42
C VAL A 359 5.45 6.52 -21.13
N ARG A 360 5.57 5.22 -20.95
CA ARG A 360 4.74 4.22 -21.63
C ARG A 360 3.44 3.95 -20.89
N THR A 361 3.46 4.07 -19.56
CA THR A 361 2.35 3.70 -18.69
C THR A 361 2.10 4.76 -17.61
N HIS A 362 0.87 4.82 -17.10
CA HIS A 362 0.54 5.65 -15.93
C HIS A 362 1.35 5.26 -14.69
N PHE A 363 1.70 3.98 -14.58
CA PHE A 363 2.55 3.52 -13.51
C PHE A 363 3.95 4.16 -13.55
N GLU A 364 4.60 4.20 -14.73
CA GLU A 364 5.90 4.89 -14.88
C GLU A 364 5.77 6.38 -14.55
N GLN A 365 4.63 7.00 -14.89
CA GLN A 365 4.34 8.39 -14.54
C GLN A 365 4.26 8.58 -13.02
N GLU A 366 3.53 7.73 -12.29
CA GLU A 366 3.42 7.77 -10.83
C GLU A 366 4.77 7.46 -10.16
N GLN A 367 5.48 6.43 -10.65
CA GLN A 367 6.78 6.04 -10.11
C GLN A 367 7.82 7.19 -10.24
N ALA A 368 7.83 7.90 -11.36
CA ALA A 368 8.70 9.07 -11.52
C ALA A 368 8.42 10.15 -10.46
N SER A 369 7.14 10.39 -10.15
CA SER A 369 6.77 11.32 -9.07
C SER A 369 7.24 10.85 -7.70
N ASP A 370 7.07 9.56 -7.41
CA ASP A 370 7.46 8.96 -6.13
C ASP A 370 8.98 9.00 -5.92
N VAL A 371 9.75 8.75 -6.98
CA VAL A 371 11.22 8.86 -6.95
C VAL A 371 11.63 10.32 -6.70
N ALA A 372 11.05 11.27 -7.41
CA ALA A 372 11.35 12.69 -7.23
C ALA A 372 10.96 13.18 -5.82
N ALA A 373 9.80 12.76 -5.30
CA ALA A 373 9.34 13.10 -3.94
C ALA A 373 10.26 12.57 -2.82
N GLY A 374 11.02 11.52 -3.11
CA GLY A 374 12.03 10.95 -2.18
C GLY A 374 13.26 11.81 -2.00
N VAL A 375 13.59 12.69 -2.94
CA VAL A 375 14.82 13.50 -2.92
C VAL A 375 14.71 14.62 -1.89
N SER A 376 15.81 14.84 -1.17
CA SER A 376 15.92 15.91 -0.18
C SER A 376 15.81 17.28 -0.85
N GLY A 377 15.00 18.17 -0.26
CA GLY A 377 14.78 19.53 -0.80
C GLY A 377 13.59 19.64 -1.75
N VAL A 378 13.02 18.54 -2.22
CA VAL A 378 11.78 18.55 -3.02
C VAL A 378 10.58 18.83 -2.12
N VAL A 379 9.91 19.95 -2.38
CA VAL A 379 8.74 20.42 -1.63
C VAL A 379 7.44 20.00 -2.32
N ASP A 380 7.45 19.96 -3.66
CA ASP A 380 6.31 19.60 -4.49
C ASP A 380 6.78 19.01 -5.83
N VAL A 381 5.96 18.16 -6.44
CA VAL A 381 6.23 17.54 -7.74
C VAL A 381 5.08 17.84 -8.70
N ASN A 382 5.37 18.60 -9.75
CA ASN A 382 4.45 18.82 -10.87
C ASN A 382 4.79 17.84 -11.99
N ASN A 383 4.01 16.79 -12.09
CA ASN A 383 4.22 15.74 -13.08
C ASN A 383 3.45 16.04 -14.37
N ARG A 384 4.18 16.45 -15.42
CA ARG A 384 3.66 16.68 -16.78
C ARG A 384 4.16 15.62 -17.77
N LEU A 385 4.50 14.44 -17.30
CA LEU A 385 4.85 13.33 -18.19
C LEU A 385 3.62 12.90 -18.99
N GLU A 386 3.79 12.81 -20.29
CA GLU A 386 2.75 12.32 -21.20
C GLU A 386 2.85 10.80 -21.31
N VAL A 387 1.72 10.11 -21.08
CA VAL A 387 1.65 8.67 -21.26
C VAL A 387 1.41 8.38 -22.73
N SER A 388 2.44 7.88 -23.41
CA SER A 388 2.33 7.38 -24.78
C SER A 388 1.55 6.07 -24.74
N GLY A 389 0.21 6.16 -24.72
CA GLY A 389 -0.64 4.98 -24.80
C GLY A 389 -0.24 4.18 -26.03
N VAL A 390 -0.03 2.88 -25.87
CA VAL A 390 -0.09 1.92 -26.97
C VAL A 390 -1.52 2.07 -27.51
N THR A 391 -1.71 2.97 -28.47
CA THR A 391 -2.81 2.82 -29.40
C THR A 391 -2.59 1.44 -30.00
N ALA A 392 -3.41 0.49 -29.58
CA ALA A 392 -3.52 -0.78 -30.28
C ALA A 392 -3.57 -0.41 -31.76
N LYS A 393 -2.48 -0.70 -32.48
CA LYS A 393 -2.47 -0.72 -33.93
C LYS A 393 -3.38 -1.87 -34.35
N SER A 394 -4.69 -1.73 -34.15
CA SER A 394 -5.63 -2.39 -35.00
C SER A 394 -5.52 -1.65 -36.34
N GLY A 395 -4.75 -2.22 -37.25
CA GLY A 395 -4.76 -1.85 -38.63
C GLY A 395 -6.17 -2.04 -39.22
N PHE A 396 -7.01 -1.06 -39.00
CA PHE A 396 -8.27 -0.86 -39.72
C PHE A 396 -8.23 0.55 -40.26
N THR A 397 -7.56 0.71 -41.40
CA THR A 397 -7.83 1.79 -42.32
C THR A 397 -9.24 1.56 -42.87
N SER A 398 -10.24 2.14 -42.23
CA SER A 398 -11.53 2.37 -42.89
C SER A 398 -11.69 3.85 -43.06
N SER A 399 -11.42 4.30 -44.28
CA SER A 399 -12.01 5.49 -44.87
C SER A 399 -13.53 5.36 -44.81
N PHE A 400 -14.16 5.97 -43.82
CA PHE A 400 -15.61 6.27 -43.82
C PHE A 400 -15.84 7.69 -43.34
N SER A 401 -16.35 8.46 -44.34
CA SER A 401 -16.88 9.78 -44.17
C SER A 401 -18.10 9.82 -43.25
N SER A 402 -18.15 10.95 -42.52
CA SER A 402 -19.29 11.69 -41.93
C SER A 402 -20.29 11.05 -40.97
N GLU A 403 -20.21 11.59 -39.79
CA GLU A 403 -21.27 12.22 -38.95
C GLU A 403 -22.27 11.38 -38.14
N ASN A 404 -22.36 10.06 -38.18
CA ASN A 404 -23.39 9.43 -37.31
C ASN A 404 -23.07 8.04 -36.72
N LYS A 405 -21.81 7.64 -36.55
CA LYS A 405 -21.46 6.28 -36.03
C LYS A 405 -20.56 6.24 -34.79
N LEU A 406 -20.34 7.35 -34.08
CA LEU A 406 -19.51 7.39 -32.85
C LEU A 406 -20.20 6.80 -31.61
N ARG A 407 -21.52 6.77 -31.56
CA ARG A 407 -22.27 6.26 -30.39
C ARG A 407 -22.07 4.77 -30.08
N PRO A 408 -22.11 3.83 -31.06
CA PRO A 408 -22.03 2.41 -30.69
C PRO A 408 -20.62 1.96 -30.21
N ALA A 409 -19.56 2.56 -30.72
CA ALA A 409 -18.18 2.21 -30.34
C ALA A 409 -17.82 2.72 -28.93
N VAL A 410 -18.25 3.93 -28.58
CA VAL A 410 -18.08 4.52 -27.24
C VAL A 410 -18.87 3.71 -26.21
N THR A 411 -20.12 3.35 -26.52
CA THR A 411 -20.98 2.56 -25.64
C THR A 411 -20.39 1.16 -25.39
N TYR A 412 -19.81 0.53 -26.40
CA TYR A 412 -19.16 -0.80 -26.24
C TYR A 412 -17.91 -0.70 -25.34
N TYR A 413 -17.08 0.33 -25.52
CA TYR A 413 -15.90 0.57 -24.69
C TYR A 413 -16.28 0.85 -23.23
N ASP A 414 -17.27 1.70 -23.00
CA ASP A 414 -17.78 2.04 -21.67
C ASP A 414 -18.36 0.81 -20.96
N HIS A 415 -19.11 -0.02 -21.68
CA HIS A 415 -19.66 -1.26 -21.13
C HIS A 415 -18.55 -2.26 -20.74
N ALA A 416 -17.52 -2.39 -21.58
CA ALA A 416 -16.35 -3.24 -21.31
C ALA A 416 -15.54 -2.72 -20.12
N LEU A 417 -15.36 -1.39 -19.99
CA LEU A 417 -14.70 -0.76 -18.87
C LEU A 417 -15.49 -0.96 -17.56
N GLY A 418 -16.81 -0.74 -17.59
CA GLY A 418 -17.67 -0.98 -16.43
C GLY A 418 -17.64 -2.45 -15.97
N ALA A 419 -17.68 -3.39 -16.90
CA ALA A 419 -17.55 -4.83 -16.58
C ALA A 419 -16.18 -5.14 -15.96
N ARG A 420 -15.11 -4.53 -16.45
CA ARG A 420 -13.74 -4.71 -15.93
C ARG A 420 -13.59 -4.16 -14.52
N ILE A 421 -14.17 -2.99 -14.22
CA ILE A 421 -14.17 -2.40 -12.88
C ILE A 421 -14.94 -3.31 -11.90
N ARG A 422 -16.16 -3.73 -12.26
CA ARG A 422 -16.96 -4.64 -11.42
C ARG A 422 -16.26 -5.98 -11.15
N ALA A 423 -15.61 -6.54 -12.16
CA ALA A 423 -14.84 -7.78 -11.99
C ALA A 423 -13.70 -7.58 -10.98
N ARG A 424 -13.00 -6.45 -11.01
CA ARG A 424 -11.93 -6.15 -10.03
C ARG A 424 -12.48 -5.97 -8.62
N TYR A 425 -13.63 -5.33 -8.43
CA TYR A 425 -14.26 -5.24 -7.11
C TYR A 425 -14.63 -6.60 -6.56
N CYS A 426 -15.16 -7.48 -7.37
CA CYS A 426 -15.49 -8.85 -6.98
C CYS A 426 -14.27 -9.65 -6.47
N TRP A 427 -13.09 -9.41 -7.03
CA TRP A 427 -11.86 -10.09 -6.64
C TRP A 427 -11.09 -9.38 -5.53
N SER A 428 -11.42 -8.13 -5.23
CA SER A 428 -10.79 -7.38 -4.15
C SER A 428 -11.21 -7.92 -2.79
N ALA A 429 -10.24 -8.23 -1.94
CA ALA A 429 -10.51 -8.70 -0.58
C ALA A 429 -11.25 -7.67 0.28
N SER A 430 -11.07 -6.36 0.00
CA SER A 430 -11.70 -5.28 0.75
C SER A 430 -13.05 -4.83 0.18
N LEU A 431 -13.32 -5.05 -1.12
CA LEU A 431 -14.48 -4.47 -1.81
C LEU A 431 -15.56 -5.49 -2.19
N HIS A 432 -15.27 -6.80 -2.17
CA HIS A 432 -16.14 -7.84 -2.71
C HIS A 432 -17.51 -7.97 -2.02
N ASP A 433 -17.60 -7.61 -0.72
CA ASP A 433 -18.82 -7.68 0.08
C ASP A 433 -19.60 -6.36 0.12
N HIS A 434 -19.11 -5.32 -0.57
CA HIS A 434 -19.77 -4.02 -0.61
C HIS A 434 -20.75 -3.94 -1.76
N ASP A 435 -21.86 -3.23 -1.52
CA ASP A 435 -22.85 -2.93 -2.55
C ASP A 435 -22.35 -1.73 -3.37
N LEU A 436 -21.66 -2.05 -4.48
CA LEU A 436 -21.01 -1.07 -5.34
C LEU A 436 -21.57 -1.13 -6.74
N ASP A 437 -22.16 -0.03 -7.18
CA ASP A 437 -22.58 0.15 -8.55
C ASP A 437 -21.60 1.02 -9.34
N VAL A 438 -21.41 0.65 -10.61
CA VAL A 438 -20.48 1.33 -11.53
C VAL A 438 -21.20 1.63 -12.82
N LEU A 439 -21.33 2.93 -13.13
CA LEU A 439 -21.79 3.44 -14.40
C LEU A 439 -20.60 4.09 -15.13
N VAL A 440 -20.40 3.77 -16.40
CA VAL A 440 -19.33 4.37 -17.21
C VAL A 440 -19.91 5.08 -18.41
N GLU A 441 -19.53 6.34 -18.62
CA GLU A 441 -19.94 7.18 -19.74
C GLU A 441 -18.75 7.99 -20.27
N GLY A 442 -18.37 7.78 -21.53
CA GLY A 442 -17.25 8.47 -22.16
C GLY A 442 -15.90 8.25 -21.47
N GLY A 443 -15.70 7.08 -20.86
CA GLY A 443 -14.50 6.75 -20.09
C GLY A 443 -14.46 7.33 -18.66
N ARG A 444 -15.55 8.00 -18.21
CA ARG A 444 -15.75 8.48 -16.85
C ARG A 444 -16.52 7.44 -16.06
N ALA A 445 -15.97 6.97 -14.95
CA ALA A 445 -16.64 6.02 -14.06
C ALA A 445 -17.33 6.77 -12.91
N THR A 446 -18.62 6.55 -12.73
CA THR A 446 -19.39 7.02 -11.58
C THR A 446 -19.63 5.85 -10.64
N LEU A 447 -19.15 5.98 -9.41
CA LEU A 447 -19.26 4.96 -8.36
C LEU A 447 -20.36 5.36 -7.39
N THR A 448 -21.34 4.49 -7.19
CA THR A 448 -22.44 4.68 -6.22
C THR A 448 -22.59 3.45 -5.33
N GLY A 449 -23.25 3.61 -4.18
CA GLY A 449 -23.44 2.55 -3.20
C GLY A 449 -22.84 2.86 -1.84
N THR A 450 -22.54 1.85 -1.06
CA THR A 450 -22.08 1.99 0.34
C THR A 450 -20.82 1.19 0.62
N VAL A 451 -19.93 1.81 1.40
CA VAL A 451 -18.69 1.19 1.91
C VAL A 451 -18.59 1.36 3.43
N ASP A 452 -17.85 0.48 4.10
CA ASP A 452 -17.71 0.54 5.55
C ASP A 452 -16.71 1.60 6.00
N THR A 453 -15.65 1.84 5.22
CA THR A 453 -14.58 2.78 5.58
C THR A 453 -14.28 3.78 4.48
N ARG A 454 -13.66 4.92 4.86
CA ARG A 454 -13.13 5.88 3.88
C ARG A 454 -11.97 5.31 3.07
N LEU A 455 -11.25 4.35 3.64
CA LEU A 455 -10.20 3.62 2.91
C LEU A 455 -10.80 2.80 1.77
N ASP A 456 -11.90 2.08 2.02
CA ASP A 456 -12.61 1.32 0.99
C ASP A 456 -13.16 2.23 -0.12
N ARG A 457 -13.67 3.42 0.26
CA ARG A 457 -14.08 4.45 -0.71
C ARG A 457 -12.92 4.90 -1.60
N LYS A 458 -11.75 5.13 -1.02
CA LYS A 458 -10.54 5.52 -1.78
C LYS A 458 -10.05 4.35 -2.65
N ASN A 459 -10.00 3.14 -2.08
CA ASN A 459 -9.59 1.94 -2.82
C ASN A 459 -10.50 1.68 -4.02
N ALA A 460 -11.80 1.88 -3.87
CA ALA A 460 -12.75 1.73 -4.98
C ALA A 460 -12.44 2.70 -6.13
N ALA A 461 -12.15 3.97 -5.84
CA ALA A 461 -11.75 4.94 -6.86
C ALA A 461 -10.44 4.54 -7.53
N GLN A 462 -9.45 4.13 -6.75
CA GLN A 462 -8.14 3.72 -7.27
C GLN A 462 -8.27 2.50 -8.21
N VAL A 463 -9.03 1.49 -7.82
CA VAL A 463 -9.29 0.31 -8.66
C VAL A 463 -9.99 0.68 -9.95
N ALA A 464 -10.88 1.68 -9.94
CA ALA A 464 -11.53 2.17 -11.16
C ALA A 464 -10.55 2.88 -12.10
N HIS A 465 -9.65 3.72 -11.58
CA HIS A 465 -8.57 4.33 -12.36
C HIS A 465 -7.63 3.27 -12.94
N GLU A 466 -7.18 2.32 -12.14
CA GLU A 466 -6.32 1.20 -12.57
C GLU A 466 -7.01 0.30 -13.63
N ALA A 467 -8.34 0.24 -13.64
CA ALA A 467 -9.09 -0.45 -14.67
C ALA A 467 -9.14 0.32 -16.02
N GLY A 468 -8.70 1.57 -16.04
CA GLY A 468 -8.63 2.41 -17.23
C GLY A 468 -9.68 3.52 -17.31
N ALA A 469 -10.31 3.87 -16.19
CA ALA A 469 -11.17 5.05 -16.13
C ALA A 469 -10.32 6.33 -16.23
N ARG A 470 -10.70 7.24 -17.14
CA ARG A 470 -10.04 8.54 -17.30
C ARG A 470 -10.34 9.47 -16.13
N GLU A 471 -11.55 9.38 -15.63
CA GLU A 471 -12.05 10.19 -14.52
C GLU A 471 -12.97 9.32 -13.65
N VAL A 472 -12.93 9.52 -12.32
CA VAL A 472 -13.76 8.78 -11.38
C VAL A 472 -14.56 9.73 -10.50
N ASN A 473 -15.87 9.70 -10.66
CA ASN A 473 -16.82 10.39 -9.80
C ASN A 473 -17.24 9.47 -8.66
N ASN A 474 -16.66 9.67 -7.48
CA ASN A 474 -16.86 8.78 -6.34
C ASN A 474 -17.96 9.30 -5.39
N HIS A 475 -19.17 8.80 -5.57
CA HIS A 475 -20.36 9.10 -4.75
C HIS A 475 -20.66 8.01 -3.71
N LEU A 476 -19.69 7.14 -3.40
CA LEU A 476 -19.87 6.12 -2.38
C LEU A 476 -20.11 6.75 -1.00
N LEU A 477 -21.12 6.26 -0.31
CA LEU A 477 -21.44 6.64 1.05
C LEU A 477 -20.66 5.76 2.03
N VAL A 478 -20.00 6.40 2.99
CA VAL A 478 -19.32 5.67 4.08
C VAL A 478 -20.32 5.47 5.21
N LEU A 479 -20.56 4.22 5.59
CA LEU A 479 -21.42 3.87 6.71
C LEU A 479 -20.68 4.20 8.02
N THR A 480 -20.72 5.47 8.42
CA THR A 480 -20.32 5.86 9.77
C THR A 480 -21.39 5.38 10.74
N THR A 481 -21.05 4.49 11.66
CA THR A 481 -21.86 4.26 12.85
C THR A 481 -21.72 5.50 13.72
N SER A 482 -22.50 6.55 13.45
CA SER A 482 -22.76 7.59 14.44
C SER A 482 -23.45 6.91 15.63
N PRO A 483 -23.04 7.16 16.87
CA PRO A 483 -23.86 6.77 18.01
C PRO A 483 -25.21 7.49 17.85
N ILE A 484 -26.27 6.70 17.71
CA ILE A 484 -27.62 7.22 17.84
C ILE A 484 -27.70 7.77 19.25
N HIS A 485 -27.70 9.10 19.39
CA HIS A 485 -28.18 9.76 20.58
C HIS A 485 -29.68 9.44 20.62
N ASP A 486 -30.05 8.38 21.33
CA ASP A 486 -31.36 8.21 21.89
C ASP A 486 -31.53 9.30 22.97
N GLU A 487 -31.88 10.51 22.54
CA GLU A 487 -32.54 11.42 23.44
C GLU A 487 -33.97 10.86 23.70
N PRO A 488 -34.29 10.51 24.94
CA PRO A 488 -35.70 10.18 25.25
C PRO A 488 -36.51 11.45 25.05
N LEU A 489 -37.44 11.41 24.11
CA LEU A 489 -38.53 12.35 23.96
C LEU A 489 -39.26 12.45 25.30
N THR A 490 -38.85 13.37 26.17
CA THR A 490 -39.64 13.77 27.35
C THR A 490 -40.87 14.48 26.84
N ALA A 491 -41.99 13.76 26.95
CA ALA A 491 -43.31 14.27 26.73
C ALA A 491 -43.54 15.58 27.51
N ALA A 492 -43.69 16.67 26.80
CA ALA A 492 -44.20 17.91 27.36
C ALA A 492 -45.65 17.68 27.82
N LYS A 493 -45.82 17.52 29.12
CA LYS A 493 -47.16 17.61 29.76
C LYS A 493 -47.59 19.07 29.69
N ALA A 494 -48.60 19.28 28.88
CA ALA A 494 -49.44 20.47 28.98
C ALA A 494 -50.11 20.47 30.37
N HIS A 495 -49.82 21.47 31.16
CA HIS A 495 -50.68 21.91 32.24
C HIS A 495 -51.12 23.34 31.93
N GLY A 496 -52.33 23.40 31.38
CA GLY A 496 -53.15 24.61 31.56
C GLY A 496 -53.52 24.73 33.02
N SER A 497 -53.44 25.92 33.55
CA SER A 497 -54.17 26.35 34.72
C SER A 497 -54.64 27.78 34.56
N LEU A 498 -55.94 27.90 34.51
CA LEU A 498 -56.67 29.11 34.80
C LEU A 498 -56.38 29.61 36.26
N VAL A 499 -56.09 30.82 36.48
CA VAL A 499 -56.79 31.85 37.22
C VAL A 499 -56.05 33.18 37.08
#